data_52da300135a0b7e60171d9faf5595a0e
#
_entry.id   52da300135a0b7e60171d9faf5595a0e
#
_cell.length_a   1.000
_cell.length_b   1.000
_cell.length_c   1.000
_cell.angle_alpha   90.00
_cell.angle_beta   90.00
_cell.angle_gamma   90.00
#
_symmetry.space_group_name_H-M   'P 1'
#
loop_
_entity.id
_entity.type
_entity.pdbx_description
1 polymer ?
#
loop_
_entity_poly.entity_id
_entity_poly.type
_entity_poly.pdbx_seq_one_letter_code
_entity_poly.pdbx_strand_id
1 'polypeptide(L)'
;MDFEDEKFIKREQSDDLLFEAYDEPVKSRAIKLAKQALEINPDNIDAENFITKFETNTIKKLDKYKETLDKEQAKLEKEDIFNKENIGIFWGLMETRPYMRTKHSYMLTLMELGRYTEAIKQGEELLRLCKNDNQGIRYLMLGLYTVLEKFEECEKLYNNYSDDSTFMLFPLSVMYYKKGDYKKAKKILKEIQENNEYILEYLKQKIKFTKAKIDNIEDKGTYSWGSEAEAYFVVKDYKYLLETAF
;
A
#
# COMPACT_ATOMS: atom_id res chain seq x y z
N MET A 1 35.29 16.59 -14.10
CA MET A 1 33.97 16.19 -13.56
C MET A 1 34.25 15.65 -12.18
N ASP A 2 33.63 16.21 -11.17
CA ASP A 2 33.83 15.79 -9.78
C ASP A 2 33.16 14.42 -9.56
N PHE A 3 33.61 13.65 -8.57
CA PHE A 3 33.05 12.34 -8.23
C PHE A 3 31.54 12.43 -7.88
N GLU A 4 31.12 13.51 -7.26
CA GLU A 4 29.70 13.79 -6.94
C GLU A 4 28.89 14.05 -8.22
N ASP A 5 29.43 14.77 -9.21
CA ASP A 5 28.80 15.01 -10.50
C ASP A 5 28.56 13.68 -11.24
N GLU A 6 29.55 12.78 -11.25
CA GLU A 6 29.43 11.48 -11.90
C GLU A 6 28.37 10.60 -11.22
N LYS A 7 28.31 10.60 -9.90
CA LYS A 7 27.31 9.85 -9.13
C LYS A 7 25.89 10.38 -9.38
N PHE A 8 25.74 11.71 -9.44
CA PHE A 8 24.47 12.34 -9.75
C PHE A 8 24.00 11.98 -11.16
N ILE A 9 24.85 12.06 -12.16
CA ILE A 9 24.52 11.69 -13.55
C ILE A 9 24.08 10.23 -13.65
N LYS A 10 24.81 9.30 -13.01
CA LYS A 10 24.44 7.88 -12.99
C LYS A 10 23.08 7.64 -12.34
N ARG A 11 22.77 8.39 -11.28
CA ARG A 11 21.46 8.32 -10.61
C ARG A 11 20.35 8.77 -11.57
N GLU A 12 20.48 9.94 -12.20
CA GLU A 12 19.49 10.43 -13.16
C GLU A 12 19.30 9.45 -14.32
N GLN A 13 20.37 8.96 -14.95
CA GLN A 13 20.27 7.98 -16.02
C GLN A 13 19.56 6.68 -15.60
N SER A 14 19.82 6.22 -14.39
CA SER A 14 19.15 5.06 -13.82
C SER A 14 17.67 5.31 -13.58
N ASP A 15 17.31 6.50 -13.06
CA ASP A 15 15.93 6.88 -12.80
C ASP A 15 15.14 7.04 -14.13
N ASP A 16 15.75 7.61 -15.16
CA ASP A 16 15.14 7.73 -16.50
C ASP A 16 14.79 6.36 -17.09
N LEU A 17 15.70 5.38 -17.03
CA LEU A 17 15.44 4.01 -17.47
C LEU A 17 14.31 3.34 -16.64
N LEU A 18 14.22 3.64 -15.36
CA LEU A 18 13.15 3.14 -14.53
C LEU A 18 11.81 3.79 -14.89
N PHE A 19 11.77 5.09 -15.22
CA PHE A 19 10.56 5.74 -15.72
C PHE A 19 10.11 5.11 -17.04
N GLU A 20 11.02 4.87 -17.98
CA GLU A 20 10.72 4.12 -19.20
C GLU A 20 10.15 2.72 -18.90
N ALA A 21 10.69 2.02 -17.86
CA ALA A 21 10.20 0.71 -17.45
C ALA A 21 8.76 0.76 -16.92
N TYR A 22 8.34 1.84 -16.24
CA TYR A 22 6.95 2.01 -15.77
C TYR A 22 5.97 2.20 -16.93
N ASP A 23 6.41 2.86 -18.01
CA ASP A 23 5.58 3.15 -19.17
C ASP A 23 5.58 2.01 -20.22
N GLU A 24 6.49 1.03 -20.10
CA GLU A 24 6.61 -0.08 -21.06
C GLU A 24 5.52 -1.13 -20.83
N PRO A 25 4.60 -1.34 -21.79
CA PRO A 25 3.48 -2.27 -21.64
C PRO A 25 3.89 -3.75 -21.66
N VAL A 26 5.08 -4.07 -22.21
CA VAL A 26 5.56 -5.45 -22.31
C VAL A 26 6.44 -5.79 -21.11
N LYS A 27 5.91 -6.60 -20.19
CA LYS A 27 6.59 -7.01 -18.95
C LYS A 27 8.06 -7.38 -19.09
N SER A 28 8.42 -8.17 -20.11
CA SER A 28 9.82 -8.60 -20.30
C SER A 28 10.75 -7.45 -20.67
N ARG A 29 10.27 -6.46 -21.43
CA ARG A 29 11.02 -5.25 -21.76
C ARG A 29 11.12 -4.32 -20.55
N ALA A 30 10.03 -4.13 -19.83
CA ALA A 30 10.00 -3.35 -18.59
C ALA A 30 11.05 -3.88 -17.58
N ILE A 31 11.08 -5.19 -17.34
CA ILE A 31 12.10 -5.82 -16.47
C ILE A 31 13.52 -5.62 -17.02
N LYS A 32 13.70 -5.65 -18.34
CA LYS A 32 15.03 -5.41 -18.94
C LYS A 32 15.50 -3.98 -18.69
N LEU A 33 14.64 -2.99 -18.88
CA LEU A 33 14.95 -1.57 -18.59
C LEU A 33 15.30 -1.36 -17.12
N ALA A 34 14.53 -1.93 -16.19
CA ALA A 34 14.84 -1.84 -14.77
C ALA A 34 16.18 -2.53 -14.40
N LYS A 35 16.56 -3.61 -15.09
CA LYS A 35 17.89 -4.23 -14.91
C LYS A 35 19.00 -3.34 -15.42
N GLN A 36 18.81 -2.67 -16.56
CA GLN A 36 19.78 -1.70 -17.08
C GLN A 36 19.93 -0.50 -16.13
N ALA A 37 18.83 -0.06 -15.49
CA ALA A 37 18.91 0.94 -14.43
C ALA A 37 19.81 0.50 -13.28
N LEU A 38 19.73 -0.76 -12.83
CA LEU A 38 20.60 -1.32 -11.78
C LEU A 38 22.06 -1.50 -12.24
N GLU A 39 22.31 -1.75 -13.53
CA GLU A 39 23.69 -1.81 -14.07
C GLU A 39 24.37 -0.44 -13.99
N ILE A 40 23.62 0.65 -14.18
CA ILE A 40 24.12 2.03 -14.07
C ILE A 40 24.25 2.46 -12.60
N ASN A 41 23.20 2.22 -11.82
CA ASN A 41 23.15 2.54 -10.39
C ASN A 41 22.69 1.31 -9.58
N PRO A 42 23.61 0.49 -9.05
CA PRO A 42 23.28 -0.67 -8.23
C PRO A 42 22.52 -0.37 -6.92
N ASP A 43 22.50 0.90 -6.52
CA ASP A 43 21.80 1.37 -5.34
C ASP A 43 20.40 1.95 -5.64
N ASN A 44 19.89 1.75 -6.87
CA ASN A 44 18.52 2.15 -7.21
C ASN A 44 17.50 1.15 -6.64
N ILE A 45 17.06 1.45 -5.41
CA ILE A 45 16.10 0.63 -4.65
C ILE A 45 14.75 0.52 -5.38
N ASP A 46 14.31 1.56 -6.07
CA ASP A 46 13.04 1.52 -6.81
C ASP A 46 13.11 0.60 -8.03
N ALA A 47 14.26 0.52 -8.70
CA ALA A 47 14.48 -0.44 -9.78
C ALA A 47 14.51 -1.89 -9.25
N GLU A 48 15.12 -2.12 -8.08
CA GLU A 48 15.11 -3.42 -7.41
C GLU A 48 13.67 -3.82 -6.99
N ASN A 49 12.89 -2.89 -6.44
CA ASN A 49 11.48 -3.08 -6.10
C ASN A 49 10.64 -3.39 -7.33
N PHE A 50 10.87 -2.66 -8.43
CA PHE A 50 10.16 -2.89 -9.69
C PHE A 50 10.36 -4.32 -10.20
N ILE A 51 11.59 -4.81 -10.20
CA ILE A 51 11.90 -6.19 -10.61
C ILE A 51 11.27 -7.20 -9.65
N THR A 52 11.40 -6.96 -8.34
CA THR A 52 10.87 -7.85 -7.28
C THR A 52 9.34 -7.98 -7.35
N LYS A 53 8.62 -6.92 -7.75
CA LYS A 53 7.18 -6.95 -7.98
C LYS A 53 6.74 -8.07 -8.93
N PHE A 54 7.57 -8.43 -9.89
CA PHE A 54 7.27 -9.46 -10.90
C PHE A 54 7.73 -10.87 -10.51
N GLU A 55 8.33 -11.06 -9.34
CA GLU A 55 8.62 -12.41 -8.83
C GLU A 55 7.30 -13.16 -8.57
N THR A 56 7.19 -14.35 -9.14
CA THR A 56 5.97 -15.17 -9.07
C THR A 56 5.90 -16.06 -7.83
N ASN A 57 7.05 -16.36 -7.24
CA ASN A 57 7.11 -17.08 -5.97
C ASN A 57 7.03 -16.07 -4.82
N THR A 58 5.89 -16.05 -4.13
CA THR A 58 5.59 -15.06 -3.08
C THR A 58 6.57 -15.15 -1.90
N ILE A 59 7.11 -16.33 -1.59
CA ILE A 59 8.16 -16.47 -0.54
C ILE A 59 9.46 -15.81 -1.00
N LYS A 60 9.91 -16.10 -2.22
CA LYS A 60 11.10 -15.44 -2.78
C LYS A 60 10.93 -13.92 -2.91
N LYS A 61 9.71 -13.48 -3.27
CA LYS A 61 9.37 -12.06 -3.30
C LYS A 61 9.54 -11.43 -1.93
N LEU A 62 9.02 -12.09 -0.89
CA LEU A 62 9.14 -11.64 0.50
C LEU A 62 10.59 -11.53 0.94
N ASP A 63 11.40 -12.57 0.66
CA ASP A 63 12.82 -12.60 1.04
C ASP A 63 13.59 -11.46 0.37
N LYS A 64 13.36 -11.22 -0.92
CA LYS A 64 13.99 -10.10 -1.66
C LYS A 64 13.64 -8.74 -1.08
N TYR A 65 12.35 -8.48 -0.80
CA TYR A 65 11.96 -7.22 -0.14
C TYR A 65 12.62 -7.07 1.22
N LYS A 66 12.74 -8.16 2.00
CA LYS A 66 13.42 -8.12 3.28
C LYS A 66 14.90 -7.78 3.13
N GLU A 67 15.63 -8.43 2.22
CA GLU A 67 17.04 -8.15 1.93
C GLU A 67 17.25 -6.69 1.52
N THR A 68 16.40 -6.18 0.61
CA THR A 68 16.43 -4.78 0.18
C THR A 68 16.18 -3.82 1.35
N LEU A 69 15.23 -4.13 2.24
CA LEU A 69 14.95 -3.31 3.42
C LEU A 69 16.12 -3.31 4.41
N ASP A 70 16.71 -4.47 4.68
CA ASP A 70 17.83 -4.59 5.62
C ASP A 70 19.05 -3.79 5.10
N LYS A 71 19.34 -3.88 3.79
CA LYS A 71 20.40 -3.11 3.12
C LYS A 71 20.15 -1.60 3.19
N GLU A 72 18.95 -1.15 2.84
CA GLU A 72 18.64 0.28 2.78
C GLU A 72 18.53 0.90 4.18
N GLN A 73 17.99 0.17 5.15
CA GLN A 73 17.98 0.64 6.54
C GLN A 73 19.40 0.87 7.06
N ALA A 74 20.30 -0.09 6.85
CA ALA A 74 21.69 0.04 7.27
C ALA A 74 22.41 1.24 6.61
N LYS A 75 22.07 1.54 5.35
CA LYS A 75 22.57 2.73 4.64
C LYS A 75 22.02 4.01 5.25
N LEU A 76 20.71 4.12 5.46
CA LEU A 76 20.06 5.29 6.06
C LEU A 76 20.54 5.54 7.50
N GLU A 77 20.84 4.49 8.28
CA GLU A 77 21.42 4.60 9.61
C GLU A 77 22.86 5.13 9.55
N LYS A 78 23.68 4.64 8.60
CA LYS A 78 25.06 5.11 8.38
C LYS A 78 25.12 6.58 7.96
N GLU A 79 24.14 7.02 7.17
CA GLU A 79 24.02 8.40 6.69
C GLU A 79 23.35 9.33 7.71
N ASP A 80 23.04 8.83 8.92
CA ASP A 80 22.31 9.53 9.98
C ASP A 80 20.95 10.11 9.55
N ILE A 81 20.30 9.41 8.59
CA ILE A 81 18.96 9.77 8.14
C ILE A 81 17.90 9.01 8.96
N PHE A 82 18.18 7.73 9.30
CA PHE A 82 17.30 6.92 10.15
C PHE A 82 17.52 7.24 11.62
N ASN A 83 17.14 8.44 12.05
CA ASN A 83 17.33 8.96 13.40
C ASN A 83 16.00 9.41 14.03
N LYS A 84 16.03 9.79 15.31
CA LYS A 84 14.83 10.17 16.07
C LYS A 84 14.15 11.45 15.55
N GLU A 85 14.92 12.37 14.97
CA GLU A 85 14.42 13.67 14.50
C GLU A 85 13.58 13.48 13.22
N ASN A 86 13.95 12.52 12.38
CA ASN A 86 13.27 12.20 11.13
C ASN A 86 12.09 11.23 11.30
N ILE A 87 11.95 10.58 12.46
CA ILE A 87 10.80 9.71 12.74
C ILE A 87 9.51 10.53 12.73
N GLY A 88 8.57 10.11 11.90
CA GLY A 88 7.27 10.77 11.71
C GLY A 88 7.18 11.60 10.43
N ILE A 89 8.29 11.90 9.77
CA ILE A 89 8.34 12.72 8.55
C ILE A 89 9.05 12.03 7.37
N PHE A 90 9.30 10.73 7.45
CA PHE A 90 10.08 9.96 6.45
C PHE A 90 9.61 10.18 5.02
N TRP A 91 8.31 10.24 4.76
CA TRP A 91 7.82 10.51 3.41
C TRP A 91 8.17 11.92 2.89
N GLY A 92 8.43 12.86 3.79
CA GLY A 92 8.90 14.20 3.46
C GLY A 92 10.33 14.25 2.91
N LEU A 93 11.14 13.26 3.25
CA LEU A 93 12.53 13.13 2.82
C LEU A 93 12.60 12.28 1.55
N MET A 94 13.25 12.80 0.51
CA MET A 94 13.32 12.09 -0.78
C MET A 94 14.07 10.77 -0.65
N GLU A 95 15.14 10.76 0.13
CA GLU A 95 16.05 9.64 0.35
C GLU A 95 15.38 8.44 1.01
N THR A 96 14.35 8.67 1.83
CA THR A 96 13.66 7.62 2.58
C THR A 96 12.45 7.04 1.85
N ARG A 97 11.98 7.69 0.78
CA ARG A 97 10.80 7.22 0.02
C ARG A 97 10.96 5.82 -0.59
N PRO A 98 12.13 5.44 -1.17
CA PRO A 98 12.33 4.07 -1.65
C PRO A 98 12.20 3.04 -0.53
N TYR A 99 12.78 3.30 0.65
CA TYR A 99 12.60 2.46 1.83
C TYR A 99 11.13 2.32 2.23
N MET A 100 10.39 3.43 2.28
CA MET A 100 8.96 3.42 2.62
C MET A 100 8.13 2.62 1.61
N ARG A 101 8.41 2.75 0.30
CA ARG A 101 7.74 1.97 -0.76
C ARG A 101 8.06 0.49 -0.66
N THR A 102 9.32 0.13 -0.40
CA THR A 102 9.74 -1.26 -0.19
C THR A 102 9.05 -1.88 1.01
N LYS A 103 9.00 -1.14 2.13
CA LYS A 103 8.36 -1.60 3.37
C LYS A 103 6.85 -1.81 3.19
N HIS A 104 6.21 -0.95 2.43
CA HIS A 104 4.80 -1.12 2.04
C HIS A 104 4.61 -2.39 1.18
N SER A 105 5.46 -2.59 0.16
CA SER A 105 5.42 -3.80 -0.68
C SER A 105 5.68 -5.08 0.11
N TYR A 106 6.59 -5.03 1.09
CA TYR A 106 6.85 -6.13 2.02
C TYR A 106 5.61 -6.45 2.87
N MET A 107 4.96 -5.42 3.43
CA MET A 107 3.70 -5.56 4.17
C MET A 107 2.60 -6.22 3.32
N LEU A 108 2.39 -5.75 2.09
CA LEU A 108 1.40 -6.33 1.17
C LEU A 108 1.71 -7.79 0.84
N THR A 109 3.00 -8.14 0.69
CA THR A 109 3.42 -9.53 0.43
C THR A 109 3.17 -10.43 1.65
N LEU A 110 3.33 -9.92 2.87
CA LEU A 110 2.93 -10.62 4.10
C LEU A 110 1.42 -10.85 4.15
N MET A 111 0.62 -9.86 3.74
CA MET A 111 -0.84 -10.01 3.65
C MET A 111 -1.24 -11.05 2.60
N GLU A 112 -0.59 -11.08 1.43
CA GLU A 112 -0.79 -12.09 0.38
C GLU A 112 -0.52 -13.51 0.91
N LEU A 113 0.43 -13.68 1.83
CA LEU A 113 0.74 -14.93 2.49
C LEU A 113 -0.15 -15.26 3.71
N GLY A 114 -1.11 -14.42 4.06
CA GLY A 114 -1.92 -14.57 5.28
C GLY A 114 -1.17 -14.31 6.59
N ARG A 115 0.05 -13.77 6.53
CA ARG A 115 0.90 -13.45 7.70
C ARG A 115 0.49 -12.11 8.32
N TYR A 116 -0.79 -11.98 8.68
CA TYR A 116 -1.41 -10.71 9.10
C TYR A 116 -0.78 -10.08 10.33
N THR A 117 -0.39 -10.89 11.32
CA THR A 117 0.28 -10.36 12.53
C THR A 117 1.62 -9.70 12.21
N GLU A 118 2.35 -10.24 11.25
CA GLU A 118 3.62 -9.65 10.80
C GLU A 118 3.38 -8.42 9.92
N ALA A 119 2.37 -8.47 9.06
CA ALA A 119 1.95 -7.32 8.27
C ALA A 119 1.57 -6.13 9.16
N ILE A 120 0.84 -6.37 10.26
CA ILE A 120 0.50 -5.33 11.26
C ILE A 120 1.76 -4.65 11.80
N LYS A 121 2.78 -5.42 12.19
CA LYS A 121 4.05 -4.83 12.69
C LYS A 121 4.70 -3.90 11.66
N GLN A 122 4.64 -4.26 10.37
CA GLN A 122 5.17 -3.40 9.31
C GLN A 122 4.31 -2.14 9.12
N GLY A 123 2.99 -2.28 9.19
CA GLY A 123 2.07 -1.14 9.09
C GLY A 123 2.21 -0.17 10.26
N GLU A 124 2.32 -0.67 11.49
CA GLU A 124 2.57 0.16 12.68
C GLU A 124 3.89 0.94 12.55
N GLU A 125 4.92 0.29 12.02
CA GLU A 125 6.21 0.94 11.77
C GLU A 125 6.10 1.99 10.66
N LEU A 126 5.40 1.71 9.55
CA LEU A 126 5.15 2.68 8.48
C LEU A 126 4.41 3.92 9.00
N LEU A 127 3.37 3.74 9.83
CA LEU A 127 2.63 4.85 10.45
C LEU A 127 3.50 5.62 11.49
N ARG A 128 4.42 4.94 12.18
CA ARG A 128 5.40 5.56 13.06
C ARG A 128 6.38 6.42 12.28
N LEU A 129 6.88 5.93 11.15
CA LEU A 129 7.84 6.61 10.29
C LEU A 129 7.24 7.80 9.54
N CYS A 130 5.94 7.73 9.21
CA CYS A 130 5.22 8.82 8.52
C CYS A 130 3.84 9.03 9.15
N LYS A 131 3.74 10.01 10.05
CA LYS A 131 2.50 10.32 10.79
C LYS A 131 1.37 10.81 9.89
N ASN A 132 1.71 11.46 8.77
CA ASN A 132 0.72 11.94 7.80
C ASN A 132 0.12 10.82 6.94
N ASP A 133 0.69 9.61 7.04
CA ASP A 133 0.24 8.44 6.28
C ASP A 133 0.06 8.71 4.77
N ASN A 134 1.08 9.25 4.14
CA ASN A 134 1.05 9.57 2.71
C ASN A 134 0.85 8.34 1.80
N GLN A 135 1.03 7.13 2.33
CA GLN A 135 0.85 5.88 1.59
C GLN A 135 -0.50 5.19 1.85
N GLY A 136 -1.36 5.77 2.70
CA GLY A 136 -2.68 5.20 3.01
C GLY A 136 -2.64 3.90 3.80
N ILE A 137 -1.60 3.69 4.61
CA ILE A 137 -1.41 2.47 5.42
C ILE A 137 -2.56 2.27 6.41
N ARG A 138 -3.16 3.37 6.91
CA ARG A 138 -4.32 3.32 7.82
C ARG A 138 -5.47 2.47 7.29
N TYR A 139 -5.71 2.50 5.98
CA TYR A 139 -6.78 1.73 5.36
C TYR A 139 -6.51 0.22 5.47
N LEU A 140 -5.30 -0.22 5.12
CA LEU A 140 -4.88 -1.61 5.25
C LEU A 140 -4.91 -2.07 6.71
N MET A 141 -4.44 -1.21 7.62
CA MET A 141 -4.40 -1.52 9.05
C MET A 141 -5.78 -1.69 9.68
N LEU A 142 -6.76 -0.86 9.30
CA LEU A 142 -8.15 -1.05 9.75
C LEU A 142 -8.70 -2.41 9.33
N GLY A 143 -8.43 -2.82 8.10
CA GLY A 143 -8.79 -4.14 7.61
C GLY A 143 -8.14 -5.26 8.41
N LEU A 144 -6.84 -5.18 8.63
CA LEU A 144 -6.08 -6.19 9.39
C LEU A 144 -6.51 -6.27 10.86
N TYR A 145 -6.73 -5.14 11.52
CA TYR A 145 -7.24 -5.11 12.89
C TYR A 145 -8.65 -5.72 12.96
N THR A 146 -9.49 -5.46 11.96
CA THR A 146 -10.85 -6.03 11.90
C THR A 146 -10.82 -7.55 11.72
N VAL A 147 -9.95 -8.09 10.85
CA VAL A 147 -9.79 -9.54 10.64
C VAL A 147 -9.34 -10.23 11.93
N LEU A 148 -8.35 -9.66 12.60
CA LEU A 148 -7.78 -10.23 13.83
C LEU A 148 -8.53 -9.82 15.10
N GLU A 149 -9.70 -9.19 14.96
CA GLU A 149 -10.58 -8.76 16.05
C GLU A 149 -9.89 -7.86 17.10
N LYS A 150 -8.91 -7.08 16.65
CA LYS A 150 -8.21 -6.07 17.43
C LYS A 150 -9.05 -4.80 17.51
N PHE A 151 -10.17 -4.88 18.23
CA PHE A 151 -11.22 -3.85 18.23
C PHE A 151 -10.75 -2.52 18.81
N GLU A 152 -9.95 -2.54 19.86
CA GLU A 152 -9.43 -1.34 20.50
C GLU A 152 -8.44 -0.59 19.60
N GLU A 153 -7.53 -1.33 18.96
CA GLU A 153 -6.57 -0.79 18.01
C GLU A 153 -7.28 -0.21 16.78
N CYS A 154 -8.34 -0.89 16.30
CA CYS A 154 -9.16 -0.40 15.19
C CYS A 154 -9.84 0.93 15.53
N GLU A 155 -10.51 1.04 16.69
CA GLU A 155 -11.16 2.28 17.17
C GLU A 155 -10.13 3.40 17.37
N LYS A 156 -8.98 3.09 17.96
CA LYS A 156 -7.89 4.05 18.17
C LYS A 156 -7.35 4.59 16.85
N LEU A 157 -7.13 3.71 15.87
CA LEU A 157 -6.64 4.11 14.56
C LEU A 157 -7.64 5.01 13.84
N TYR A 158 -8.91 4.63 13.82
CA TYR A 158 -9.98 5.45 13.26
C TYR A 158 -10.03 6.85 13.90
N ASN A 159 -10.02 6.92 15.22
CA ASN A 159 -10.07 8.20 15.94
C ASN A 159 -8.85 9.10 15.67
N ASN A 160 -7.68 8.51 15.41
CA ASN A 160 -6.46 9.27 15.09
C ASN A 160 -6.52 10.00 13.75
N TYR A 161 -7.19 9.41 12.76
CA TYR A 161 -7.26 9.97 11.42
C TYR A 161 -8.61 10.64 11.12
N SER A 162 -9.71 10.21 11.77
CA SER A 162 -11.07 10.76 11.66
C SER A 162 -11.51 11.03 10.22
N ASP A 163 -11.22 10.06 9.34
CA ASP A 163 -11.48 10.11 7.91
C ASP A 163 -12.77 9.35 7.62
N ASP A 164 -13.83 10.04 7.18
CA ASP A 164 -15.14 9.48 6.92
C ASP A 164 -15.27 8.87 5.50
N SER A 165 -14.14 8.56 4.86
CA SER A 165 -14.12 7.89 3.57
C SER A 165 -14.70 6.47 3.67
N THR A 166 -15.25 5.99 2.55
CA THR A 166 -15.78 4.62 2.46
C THR A 166 -14.71 3.57 2.82
N PHE A 167 -13.43 3.86 2.52
CA PHE A 167 -12.30 3.01 2.89
C PHE A 167 -12.07 2.89 4.41
N MET A 168 -12.37 3.92 5.19
CA MET A 168 -12.29 3.87 6.65
C MET A 168 -13.56 3.29 7.26
N LEU A 169 -14.72 3.74 6.79
CA LEU A 169 -16.00 3.37 7.37
C LEU A 169 -16.36 1.90 7.11
N PHE A 170 -15.99 1.34 5.96
CA PHE A 170 -16.36 -0.03 5.63
C PHE A 170 -15.75 -1.06 6.60
N PRO A 171 -14.42 -1.15 6.80
CA PRO A 171 -13.83 -2.06 7.79
C PRO A 171 -14.33 -1.76 9.21
N LEU A 172 -14.56 -0.49 9.55
CA LEU A 172 -15.12 -0.11 10.84
C LEU A 172 -16.55 -0.67 11.05
N SER A 173 -17.40 -0.65 10.02
CA SER A 173 -18.73 -1.25 10.09
C SER A 173 -18.68 -2.76 10.34
N VAL A 174 -17.77 -3.45 9.66
CA VAL A 174 -17.53 -4.90 9.84
C VAL A 174 -16.98 -5.17 11.24
N MET A 175 -16.08 -4.34 11.75
CA MET A 175 -15.54 -4.45 13.10
C MET A 175 -16.64 -4.37 14.16
N TYR A 176 -17.55 -3.37 14.09
CA TYR A 176 -18.68 -3.27 15.04
C TYR A 176 -19.66 -4.44 14.91
N TYR A 177 -19.87 -4.96 13.70
CA TYR A 177 -20.65 -6.17 13.49
C TYR A 177 -20.04 -7.36 14.23
N LYS A 178 -18.74 -7.62 14.05
CA LYS A 178 -17.99 -8.71 14.73
C LYS A 178 -17.96 -8.52 16.25
N LYS A 179 -17.89 -7.27 16.74
CA LYS A 179 -17.96 -6.92 18.16
C LYS A 179 -19.35 -7.14 18.78
N GLY A 180 -20.39 -7.37 17.95
CA GLY A 180 -21.78 -7.54 18.39
C GLY A 180 -22.56 -6.22 18.53
N ASP A 181 -21.96 -5.07 18.23
CA ASP A 181 -22.64 -3.77 18.19
C ASP A 181 -23.33 -3.55 16.85
N TYR A 182 -24.36 -4.32 16.59
CA TYR A 182 -25.12 -4.28 15.34
C TYR A 182 -25.79 -2.92 15.09
N LYS A 183 -26.13 -2.18 16.15
CA LYS A 183 -26.73 -0.85 16.02
C LYS A 183 -25.73 0.14 15.42
N LYS A 184 -24.50 0.13 15.92
CA LYS A 184 -23.43 1.00 15.43
C LYS A 184 -22.97 0.57 14.04
N ALA A 185 -22.81 -0.73 13.81
CA ALA A 185 -22.50 -1.27 12.48
C ALA A 185 -23.51 -0.83 11.42
N LYS A 186 -24.82 -0.95 11.72
CA LYS A 186 -25.91 -0.53 10.81
C LYS A 186 -25.91 0.98 10.56
N LYS A 187 -25.62 1.78 11.59
CA LYS A 187 -25.53 3.25 11.46
C LYS A 187 -24.43 3.61 10.47
N ILE A 188 -23.22 3.04 10.64
CA ILE A 188 -22.08 3.30 9.77
C ILE A 188 -22.35 2.82 8.33
N LEU A 189 -22.96 1.64 8.18
CA LEU A 189 -23.33 1.14 6.86
C LEU A 189 -24.31 2.04 6.12
N LYS A 190 -25.24 2.67 6.86
CA LYS A 190 -26.15 3.67 6.28
C LYS A 190 -25.42 4.93 5.84
N GLU A 191 -24.46 5.41 6.63
CA GLU A 191 -23.60 6.52 6.29
C GLU A 191 -22.76 6.24 5.04
N ILE A 192 -22.17 5.06 4.93
CA ILE A 192 -21.46 4.62 3.72
C ILE A 192 -22.39 4.65 2.50
N GLN A 193 -23.63 4.19 2.65
CA GLN A 193 -24.62 4.17 1.57
C GLN A 193 -25.04 5.59 1.13
N GLU A 194 -25.11 6.54 2.08
CA GLU A 194 -25.39 7.94 1.81
C GLU A 194 -24.22 8.60 1.07
N ASN A 195 -22.98 8.21 1.40
CA ASN A 195 -21.76 8.73 0.78
C ASN A 195 -21.45 8.08 -0.59
N ASN A 196 -21.85 6.82 -0.78
CA ASN A 196 -21.60 6.08 -2.02
C ASN A 196 -22.78 5.16 -2.36
N GLU A 197 -23.60 5.56 -3.32
CA GLU A 197 -24.80 4.81 -3.73
C GLU A 197 -24.49 3.44 -4.34
N TYR A 198 -23.29 3.26 -4.90
CA TYR A 198 -22.89 2.02 -5.59
C TYR A 198 -22.47 0.90 -4.62
N ILE A 199 -22.01 1.25 -3.40
CA ILE A 199 -21.34 0.29 -2.50
C ILE A 199 -22.18 -0.94 -2.19
N LEU A 200 -23.49 -0.78 -1.94
CA LEU A 200 -24.35 -1.92 -1.62
C LEU A 200 -24.60 -2.85 -2.79
N GLU A 201 -24.61 -2.35 -4.01
CA GLU A 201 -24.77 -3.16 -5.21
C GLU A 201 -23.53 -4.02 -5.45
N TYR A 202 -22.36 -3.48 -5.20
CA TYR A 202 -21.09 -4.21 -5.26
C TYR A 202 -21.00 -5.27 -4.16
N LEU A 203 -21.33 -4.93 -2.93
CA LEU A 203 -21.36 -5.88 -1.81
C LEU A 203 -22.35 -7.02 -2.01
N LYS A 204 -23.52 -6.74 -2.62
CA LYS A 204 -24.52 -7.75 -2.95
C LYS A 204 -24.19 -8.52 -4.23
N GLN A 205 -23.05 -8.28 -4.86
CA GLN A 205 -22.62 -8.88 -6.13
C GLN A 205 -23.65 -8.70 -7.26
N LYS A 206 -24.48 -7.67 -7.19
CA LYS A 206 -25.48 -7.38 -8.21
C LYS A 206 -24.89 -6.80 -9.49
N ILE A 207 -23.74 -6.15 -9.38
CA ILE A 207 -23.00 -5.61 -10.52
C ILE A 207 -22.01 -6.65 -10.97
N LYS A 208 -22.21 -7.19 -12.18
CA LYS A 208 -21.21 -8.02 -12.85
C LYS A 208 -20.21 -7.08 -13.53
N PHE A 209 -18.96 -7.16 -13.12
CA PHE A 209 -17.88 -6.48 -13.85
C PHE A 209 -17.62 -7.16 -15.17
N THR A 210 -17.81 -6.43 -16.27
CA THR A 210 -17.21 -6.82 -17.54
C THR A 210 -15.73 -6.41 -17.52
N LYS A 211 -14.88 -7.14 -18.26
CA LYS A 211 -13.46 -6.78 -18.39
C LYS A 211 -13.27 -5.32 -18.81
N ALA A 212 -14.03 -4.87 -19.82
CA ALA A 212 -13.99 -3.48 -20.30
C ALA A 212 -14.35 -2.44 -19.21
N LYS A 213 -15.25 -2.77 -18.29
CA LYS A 213 -15.60 -1.88 -17.17
C LYS A 213 -14.49 -1.81 -16.12
N ILE A 214 -13.86 -2.96 -15.83
CA ILE A 214 -12.71 -3.04 -14.92
C ILE A 214 -11.53 -2.26 -15.51
N ASP A 215 -11.17 -2.52 -16.76
CA ASP A 215 -10.08 -1.83 -17.47
C ASP A 215 -10.31 -0.29 -17.43
N ASN A 216 -11.54 0.18 -17.70
CA ASN A 216 -11.87 1.61 -17.66
C ASN A 216 -11.79 2.23 -16.24
N ILE A 217 -12.08 1.45 -15.19
CA ILE A 217 -11.94 1.90 -13.79
C ILE A 217 -10.46 1.93 -13.39
N GLU A 218 -9.70 0.89 -13.73
CA GLU A 218 -8.28 0.74 -13.35
C GLU A 218 -7.37 1.70 -14.13
N ASP A 219 -7.66 1.98 -15.41
CA ASP A 219 -6.89 2.91 -16.25
C ASP A 219 -6.95 4.37 -15.76
N LYS A 220 -8.01 4.75 -15.03
CA LYS A 220 -8.12 6.13 -14.54
C LYS A 220 -7.19 6.46 -13.39
N GLY A 221 -6.57 5.46 -12.73
CA GLY A 221 -5.56 5.62 -11.67
C GLY A 221 -5.99 6.43 -10.44
N THR A 222 -7.06 7.20 -10.55
CA THR A 222 -7.66 8.01 -9.49
C THR A 222 -9.18 7.88 -9.55
N TYR A 223 -9.81 7.88 -8.39
CA TYR A 223 -11.28 7.87 -8.28
C TYR A 223 -11.73 9.04 -7.40
N SER A 224 -12.90 9.58 -7.71
CA SER A 224 -13.56 10.58 -6.86
C SER A 224 -14.38 9.90 -5.77
N TRP A 225 -14.51 10.56 -4.63
CA TRP A 225 -15.34 10.12 -3.52
C TRP A 225 -16.79 9.97 -3.97
N GLY A 226 -17.47 8.92 -3.48
CA GLY A 226 -18.83 8.58 -3.89
C GLY A 226 -18.96 7.98 -5.28
N SER A 227 -17.86 7.75 -5.98
CA SER A 227 -17.87 7.18 -7.33
C SER A 227 -18.06 5.66 -7.34
N GLU A 228 -18.47 5.13 -8.50
CA GLU A 228 -18.55 3.69 -8.73
C GLU A 228 -17.15 3.03 -8.62
N ALA A 229 -16.09 3.73 -9.03
CA ALA A 229 -14.72 3.26 -8.92
C ALA A 229 -14.29 3.11 -7.46
N GLU A 230 -14.65 4.06 -6.57
CA GLU A 230 -14.39 3.93 -5.13
C GLU A 230 -15.06 2.67 -4.57
N ALA A 231 -16.36 2.46 -4.86
CA ALA A 231 -17.08 1.26 -4.41
C ALA A 231 -16.41 -0.04 -4.87
N TYR A 232 -15.93 -0.06 -6.12
CA TYR A 232 -15.19 -1.20 -6.66
C TYR A 232 -13.92 -1.47 -5.85
N PHE A 233 -13.07 -0.46 -5.67
CA PHE A 233 -11.79 -0.65 -4.95
C PHE A 233 -12.01 -1.02 -3.49
N VAL A 234 -12.98 -0.42 -2.79
CA VAL A 234 -13.32 -0.79 -1.40
C VAL A 234 -13.69 -2.28 -1.32
N VAL A 235 -14.57 -2.76 -2.20
CA VAL A 235 -15.00 -4.17 -2.17
C VAL A 235 -13.87 -5.10 -2.60
N LYS A 236 -13.05 -4.70 -3.59
CA LYS A 236 -11.88 -5.46 -4.05
C LYS A 236 -10.84 -5.60 -2.92
N ASP A 237 -10.48 -4.48 -2.30
CA ASP A 237 -9.40 -4.44 -1.31
C ASP A 237 -9.80 -5.08 0.03
N TYR A 238 -11.09 -5.04 0.37
CA TYR A 238 -11.60 -5.64 1.61
C TYR A 238 -12.39 -6.95 1.41
N LYS A 239 -12.26 -7.59 0.24
CA LYS A 239 -12.93 -8.88 -0.03
C LYS A 239 -12.65 -9.93 1.07
N TYR A 240 -11.42 -9.98 1.54
CA TYR A 240 -11.00 -10.90 2.61
C TYR A 240 -11.73 -10.65 3.94
N LEU A 241 -12.19 -9.42 4.22
CA LEU A 241 -13.01 -9.14 5.41
C LEU A 241 -14.38 -9.82 5.31
N LEU A 242 -14.98 -9.81 4.12
CA LEU A 242 -16.27 -10.45 3.89
C LEU A 242 -16.17 -11.97 4.03
N GLU A 243 -15.05 -12.55 3.61
CA GLU A 243 -14.80 -14.00 3.71
C GLU A 243 -14.58 -14.46 5.16
N THR A 244 -14.18 -13.56 6.07
CA THR A 244 -13.97 -13.85 7.50
C THR A 244 -15.13 -13.45 8.40
N ALA A 245 -16.09 -12.67 7.91
CA ALA A 245 -17.22 -12.18 8.67
C ALA A 245 -18.40 -13.15 8.68
N PHE A 246 -18.41 -14.14 7.81
CA PHE A 246 -19.45 -15.17 7.61
C PHE A 246 -18.84 -16.55 7.55
#